data_079ce37150bfb7f644a31ab5fa287df2
#
_entry.id   079ce37150bfb7f644a31ab5fa287df2
#
_cell.length_a   1.000
_cell.length_b   1.000
_cell.length_c   1.000
_cell.angle_alpha   90.00
_cell.angle_beta   90.00
_cell.angle_gamma   90.00
#
_symmetry.space_group_name_H-M   'P 1'
#
loop_
_entity.id
_entity.type
_entity.pdbx_description
1 polymer ?
#
loop_
_entity_poly.entity_id
_entity_poly.type
_entity_poly.pdbx_seq_one_letter_code
_entity_poly.pdbx_strand_id
1 'polypeptide(L)'
;EEPAVADDGDTAQANEEGEHQGGGRNRRNRNRRNRREPHVPSENPMSLTELKTKSTQELIDMAAEMGIENMARSRKQDIIFSLLKKHAKSGEDIFGDGVLEILSDGFGFLRSADSSFLAGPDDIYVSPSQIRRFNLRTGDTVTGMIRPPKDSERYFALLKVSEVNFESPETAKAKILFENLTPLFPDERLTLEKGNGSTEDLTGRIIDLCAPIGKGQRGLLVAPPKAGKTIMMQSMAQAIISNNPECYIIVLLIDERPEEVTEMQRSVG
;
A
#
# COMPACT_ATOMS: atom_id res chain seq x y z
N GLU A 1 36.88 -41.43 -5.82
CA GLU A 1 38.29 -40.95 -5.86
C GLU A 1 38.35 -39.56 -5.28
N GLU A 2 38.71 -39.47 -4.00
CA GLU A 2 39.37 -38.33 -3.37
C GLU A 2 40.87 -38.30 -3.80
N PRO A 3 41.53 -37.15 -3.72
CA PRO A 3 42.43 -36.91 -2.60
C PRO A 3 42.38 -35.48 -2.06
N ALA A 4 42.37 -35.28 -0.72
CA ALA A 4 43.48 -35.20 0.21
C ALA A 4 44.12 -33.80 0.34
N VAL A 5 43.83 -33.11 1.41
CA VAL A 5 44.65 -32.52 2.49
C VAL A 5 45.97 -31.84 2.10
N ALA A 6 46.16 -30.58 2.47
CA ALA A 6 47.37 -30.02 3.03
C ALA A 6 47.06 -28.89 4.01
N ASP A 7 47.47 -29.13 5.20
CA ASP A 7 47.62 -28.35 6.44
C ASP A 7 49.04 -27.73 6.41
N ASP A 8 49.19 -26.48 6.85
CA ASP A 8 50.41 -25.84 7.38
C ASP A 8 49.92 -24.47 7.91
N GLY A 9 49.93 -24.14 9.19
CA GLY A 9 50.91 -24.37 10.23
C GLY A 9 51.75 -23.08 10.42
N ASP A 10 51.55 -22.44 11.59
CA ASP A 10 52.55 -21.65 12.36
C ASP A 10 52.94 -20.26 11.83
N THR A 11 53.06 -19.20 12.57
CA THR A 11 53.60 -18.96 13.94
C THR A 11 53.32 -17.51 14.39
N ALA A 12 53.13 -17.37 15.66
CA ALA A 12 53.08 -16.13 16.40
C ALA A 12 54.48 -15.43 16.44
N GLN A 13 54.49 -14.11 16.50
CA GLN A 13 55.50 -13.38 17.29
C GLN A 13 54.95 -12.00 17.76
N ALA A 14 54.95 -11.84 19.04
CA ALA A 14 54.82 -10.62 19.80
C ALA A 14 56.04 -9.73 19.59
N ASN A 15 55.89 -8.43 19.64
CA ASN A 15 56.89 -7.52 20.17
C ASN A 15 56.28 -6.26 20.75
N GLU A 16 56.85 -5.91 21.83
CA GLU A 16 56.60 -4.99 22.91
C GLU A 16 56.84 -3.51 22.53
N GLU A 17 56.15 -2.67 23.32
CA GLU A 17 56.56 -1.41 23.94
C GLU A 17 57.05 -0.20 23.08
N GLY A 18 56.37 0.86 23.29
CA GLY A 18 56.74 2.22 22.91
C GLY A 18 55.81 3.25 23.55
N GLU A 19 56.07 3.56 24.83
CA GLU A 19 55.48 4.73 25.52
C GLU A 19 55.86 6.04 24.80
N HIS A 20 54.84 6.87 24.50
CA HIS A 20 55.06 8.33 24.44
C HIS A 20 53.88 9.10 25.01
N GLN A 21 54.13 9.76 26.11
CA GLN A 21 53.32 10.79 26.76
C GLN A 21 53.09 11.98 25.84
N GLY A 22 51.92 12.56 25.96
CA GLY A 22 51.74 13.98 25.66
C GLY A 22 50.49 14.41 24.94
N GLY A 23 49.55 15.04 25.64
CA GLY A 23 48.64 15.99 25.02
C GLY A 23 47.16 15.71 25.14
N GLY A 24 46.62 15.83 26.36
CA GLY A 24 45.19 15.98 26.54
C GLY A 24 44.69 17.30 25.99
N ARG A 25 43.77 17.26 25.02
CA ARG A 25 42.82 18.34 24.73
C ARG A 25 41.57 17.85 24.03
N ASN A 26 40.42 18.02 24.71
CA ASN A 26 39.07 18.18 24.15
C ASN A 26 38.50 17.09 23.25
N ARG A 27 38.16 15.90 23.81
CA ARG A 27 37.17 14.99 23.26
C ARG A 27 35.85 14.99 24.06
N ARG A 28 35.40 16.12 24.56
CA ARG A 28 34.08 16.28 25.20
C ARG A 28 33.27 17.28 24.39
N ASN A 29 32.77 16.92 23.21
CA ASN A 29 31.56 17.56 22.62
C ASN A 29 31.14 16.99 21.26
N ARG A 30 31.06 15.69 21.09
CA ARG A 30 30.50 15.12 19.84
C ARG A 30 29.34 14.12 20.07
N ASN A 31 28.69 14.17 21.22
CA ASN A 31 27.51 13.31 21.47
C ASN A 31 26.24 14.12 21.81
N ARG A 32 26.06 15.30 21.24
CA ARG A 32 24.73 15.88 21.03
C ARG A 32 24.17 15.36 19.70
N ARG A 33 24.05 14.04 19.56
CA ARG A 33 23.19 13.45 18.55
C ARG A 33 21.76 13.73 18.97
N ASN A 34 21.12 14.67 18.24
CA ASN A 34 19.69 14.82 18.02
C ASN A 34 18.84 13.77 18.78
N ARG A 35 18.56 13.98 20.05
CA ARG A 35 17.29 13.55 20.62
C ARG A 35 16.25 14.41 19.91
N ARG A 36 15.66 13.92 18.83
CA ARG A 36 14.39 14.44 18.34
C ARG A 36 13.44 14.29 19.50
N GLU A 37 12.98 15.40 20.02
CA GLU A 37 11.90 15.43 21.01
C GLU A 37 10.73 14.62 20.49
N PRO A 38 9.98 13.92 21.33
CA PRO A 38 8.78 13.22 20.89
C PRO A 38 7.86 14.26 20.25
N HIS A 39 7.56 14.08 18.97
CA HIS A 39 6.67 14.93 18.21
C HIS A 39 5.28 14.86 18.83
N VAL A 40 4.83 15.97 19.39
CA VAL A 40 3.45 16.14 19.86
C VAL A 40 2.59 16.32 18.62
N PRO A 41 1.55 15.51 18.40
CA PRO A 41 0.64 15.68 17.26
C PRO A 41 0.06 17.10 17.27
N SER A 42 -0.02 17.71 16.09
CA SER A 42 -0.64 19.03 15.95
C SER A 42 -2.15 18.98 16.25
N GLU A 43 -2.72 20.08 16.79
CA GLU A 43 -4.13 20.16 17.12
C GLU A 43 -5.05 20.08 15.87
N ASN A 44 -4.54 20.48 14.69
CA ASN A 44 -5.25 20.47 13.42
C ASN A 44 -4.44 19.79 12.30
N PRO A 45 -4.38 18.45 12.26
CA PRO A 45 -3.72 17.75 11.18
C PRO A 45 -4.50 17.91 9.87
N MET A 46 -3.80 18.16 8.75
CA MET A 46 -4.42 18.26 7.43
C MET A 46 -4.09 17.02 6.60
N SER A 47 -5.11 16.39 5.99
CA SER A 47 -4.95 15.23 5.14
C SER A 47 -4.94 15.64 3.66
N LEU A 48 -3.89 15.22 2.93
CA LEU A 48 -3.81 15.40 1.47
C LEU A 48 -4.95 14.67 0.76
N THR A 49 -5.31 13.49 1.22
CA THR A 49 -6.37 12.68 0.61
C THR A 49 -7.74 13.33 0.81
N GLU A 50 -8.04 13.84 2.00
CA GLU A 50 -9.29 14.57 2.25
C GLU A 50 -9.40 15.84 1.39
N LEU A 51 -8.31 16.56 1.18
CA LEU A 51 -8.32 17.73 0.28
C LEU A 51 -8.62 17.33 -1.16
N LYS A 52 -8.19 16.16 -1.60
CA LYS A 52 -8.49 15.67 -2.96
C LYS A 52 -9.98 15.38 -3.17
N THR A 53 -10.71 14.95 -2.15
CA THR A 53 -12.16 14.68 -2.24
C THR A 53 -13.00 15.96 -2.28
N LYS A 54 -12.49 17.08 -1.75
CA LYS A 54 -13.21 18.37 -1.71
C LYS A 54 -13.41 18.96 -3.12
N SER A 55 -14.48 19.70 -3.28
CA SER A 55 -14.74 20.46 -4.52
C SER A 55 -13.74 21.60 -4.68
N THR A 56 -13.55 22.06 -5.91
CA THR A 56 -12.62 23.18 -6.20
C THR A 56 -13.07 24.46 -5.48
N GLN A 57 -14.39 24.68 -5.34
CA GLN A 57 -14.91 25.87 -4.65
C GLN A 57 -14.57 25.84 -3.16
N GLU A 58 -14.80 24.72 -2.48
CA GLU A 58 -14.44 24.57 -1.06
C GLU A 58 -12.94 24.77 -0.81
N LEU A 59 -12.08 24.31 -1.73
CA LEU A 59 -10.64 24.52 -1.63
C LEU A 59 -10.25 25.98 -1.80
N ILE A 60 -10.95 26.73 -2.66
CA ILE A 60 -10.74 28.17 -2.84
C ILE A 60 -11.15 28.93 -1.59
N ASP A 61 -12.28 28.57 -0.99
CA ASP A 61 -12.79 29.17 0.24
C ASP A 61 -11.82 28.91 1.41
N MET A 62 -11.34 27.69 1.57
CA MET A 62 -10.28 27.34 2.54
C MET A 62 -8.98 28.12 2.29
N ALA A 63 -8.59 28.31 1.03
CA ALA A 63 -7.41 29.09 0.68
C ALA A 63 -7.57 30.57 1.07
N ALA A 64 -8.76 31.13 0.86
CA ALA A 64 -9.09 32.50 1.28
C ALA A 64 -9.05 32.66 2.81
N GLU A 65 -9.62 31.73 3.56
CA GLU A 65 -9.58 31.70 5.03
C GLU A 65 -8.13 31.64 5.56
N MET A 66 -7.28 30.86 4.90
CA MET A 66 -5.85 30.79 5.22
C MET A 66 -5.07 32.01 4.68
N GLY A 67 -5.70 33.00 4.03
CA GLY A 67 -5.06 34.18 3.47
C GLY A 67 -4.13 33.88 2.29
N ILE A 68 -4.53 32.96 1.39
CA ILE A 68 -3.88 32.69 0.12
C ILE A 68 -4.74 33.36 -0.98
N GLU A 69 -4.23 34.41 -1.58
CA GLU A 69 -4.94 35.17 -2.61
C GLU A 69 -4.75 34.57 -4.02
N ASN A 70 -5.65 34.92 -4.94
CA ASN A 70 -5.59 34.61 -6.38
C ASN A 70 -5.69 33.12 -6.77
N MET A 71 -6.35 32.27 -5.96
CA MET A 71 -6.52 30.85 -6.27
C MET A 71 -7.70 30.53 -7.19
N ALA A 72 -8.60 31.48 -7.48
CA ALA A 72 -9.83 31.26 -8.25
C ALA A 72 -9.61 30.79 -9.72
N ARG A 73 -8.41 31.01 -10.29
CA ARG A 73 -8.04 30.56 -11.64
C ARG A 73 -6.97 29.45 -11.64
N SER A 74 -6.60 28.94 -10.49
CA SER A 74 -5.58 27.91 -10.34
C SER A 74 -6.18 26.52 -10.53
N ARG A 75 -5.35 25.55 -10.94
CA ARG A 75 -5.78 24.16 -11.02
C ARG A 75 -6.00 23.61 -9.60
N LYS A 76 -6.91 22.66 -9.44
CA LYS A 76 -7.20 22.01 -8.15
C LYS A 76 -5.93 21.56 -7.42
N GLN A 77 -4.99 20.98 -8.13
CA GLN A 77 -3.70 20.53 -7.60
C GLN A 77 -2.83 21.68 -7.06
N ASP A 78 -2.80 22.82 -7.76
CA ASP A 78 -2.02 23.99 -7.33
C ASP A 78 -2.60 24.62 -6.07
N ILE A 79 -3.93 24.58 -5.92
CA ILE A 79 -4.63 25.04 -4.72
C ILE A 79 -4.26 24.13 -3.53
N ILE A 80 -4.39 22.82 -3.68
CA ILE A 80 -4.04 21.83 -2.65
C ILE A 80 -2.57 22.00 -2.25
N PHE A 81 -1.66 22.11 -3.22
CA PHE A 81 -0.24 22.32 -2.94
C PHE A 81 0.02 23.60 -2.13
N SER A 82 -0.65 24.70 -2.47
CA SER A 82 -0.50 25.97 -1.77
C SER A 82 -1.05 25.92 -0.35
N LEU A 83 -2.20 25.25 -0.14
CA LEU A 83 -2.80 25.02 1.16
C LEU A 83 -1.83 24.22 2.05
N LEU A 84 -1.36 23.10 1.57
CA LEU A 84 -0.43 22.23 2.33
C LEU A 84 0.90 22.92 2.61
N LYS A 85 1.44 23.69 1.66
CA LYS A 85 2.67 24.44 1.84
C LYS A 85 2.53 25.52 2.93
N LYS A 86 1.36 26.17 2.99
CA LYS A 86 1.09 27.17 4.04
C LYS A 86 0.88 26.52 5.39
N HIS A 87 0.10 25.45 5.44
CA HIS A 87 -0.13 24.65 6.65
C HIS A 87 1.18 24.12 7.25
N ALA A 88 2.07 23.57 6.41
CA ALA A 88 3.40 23.14 6.86
C ALA A 88 4.27 24.28 7.42
N LYS A 89 4.12 25.51 6.90
CA LYS A 89 4.84 26.68 7.43
C LYS A 89 4.36 27.10 8.81
N SER A 90 3.10 26.80 9.16
CA SER A 90 2.56 27.02 10.51
C SER A 90 3.08 25.99 11.53
N GLY A 91 3.86 24.99 11.08
CA GLY A 91 4.40 23.94 11.96
C GLY A 91 3.41 22.81 12.25
N GLU A 92 2.30 22.76 11.53
CA GLU A 92 1.28 21.75 11.66
C GLU A 92 1.55 20.52 10.79
N ASP A 93 1.04 19.38 11.22
CA ASP A 93 1.27 18.10 10.58
C ASP A 93 0.43 17.93 9.32
N ILE A 94 1.04 17.35 8.31
CA ILE A 94 0.34 16.93 7.09
C ILE A 94 0.39 15.41 7.02
N PHE A 95 -0.78 14.81 6.76
CA PHE A 95 -0.90 13.38 6.52
C PHE A 95 -1.22 13.10 5.05
N GLY A 96 -0.76 11.97 4.60
CA GLY A 96 -1.09 11.45 3.28
C GLY A 96 -1.08 9.94 3.30
N ASP A 97 -1.86 9.35 2.42
CA ASP A 97 -1.96 7.91 2.21
C ASP A 97 -1.92 7.60 0.72
N GLY A 98 -1.69 6.35 0.42
CA GLY A 98 -1.68 5.85 -0.95
C GLY A 98 -1.14 4.44 -1.03
N VAL A 99 -1.21 3.89 -2.23
CA VAL A 99 -0.69 2.55 -2.53
C VAL A 99 0.73 2.68 -3.04
N LEU A 100 1.65 1.94 -2.42
CA LEU A 100 3.06 2.01 -2.74
C LEU A 100 3.38 1.32 -4.07
N GLU A 101 4.07 2.02 -4.94
CA GLU A 101 4.77 1.48 -6.11
C GLU A 101 6.27 1.67 -5.92
N ILE A 102 7.02 0.56 -5.91
CA ILE A 102 8.49 0.58 -5.79
C ILE A 102 9.08 0.52 -7.18
N LEU A 103 9.97 1.46 -7.50
CA LEU A 103 10.69 1.51 -8.77
C LEU A 103 11.98 0.69 -8.72
N SER A 104 12.56 0.42 -9.90
CA SER A 104 13.80 -0.34 -10.07
C SER A 104 14.98 0.19 -9.25
N ASP A 105 15.01 1.51 -9.01
CA ASP A 105 16.06 2.19 -8.24
C ASP A 105 15.92 2.02 -6.72
N GLY A 106 14.88 1.30 -6.27
CA GLY A 106 14.66 0.95 -4.86
C GLY A 106 13.99 2.01 -4.01
N PHE A 107 13.60 3.16 -4.57
CA PHE A 107 12.68 4.10 -3.96
C PHE A 107 11.24 3.88 -4.47
N GLY A 108 10.26 4.49 -3.85
CA GLY A 108 8.86 4.33 -4.27
C GLY A 108 8.06 5.60 -4.19
N PHE A 109 6.82 5.49 -4.70
CA PHE A 109 5.80 6.52 -4.61
C PHE A 109 4.50 5.94 -4.09
N LEU A 110 3.81 6.71 -3.25
CA LEU A 110 2.43 6.41 -2.90
C LEU A 110 1.52 7.00 -3.97
N ARG A 111 0.80 6.12 -4.66
CA ARG A 111 -0.15 6.46 -5.72
C ARG A 111 -1.55 6.60 -5.17
N SER A 112 -2.31 7.54 -5.71
CA SER A 112 -3.69 7.77 -5.30
C SER A 112 -4.67 6.96 -6.14
N ALA A 113 -5.72 6.44 -5.49
CA ALA A 113 -6.84 5.81 -6.17
C ALA A 113 -7.59 6.78 -7.09
N ASP A 114 -7.65 8.08 -6.74
CA ASP A 114 -8.32 9.11 -7.54
C ASP A 114 -7.69 9.30 -8.92
N SER A 115 -6.40 9.02 -9.06
CA SER A 115 -5.67 9.02 -10.33
C SER A 115 -5.56 7.64 -10.96
N SER A 116 -6.37 6.67 -10.55
CA SER A 116 -6.31 5.28 -10.99
C SER A 116 -4.91 4.68 -10.85
N PHE A 117 -4.20 5.06 -9.78
CA PHE A 117 -2.81 4.64 -9.47
C PHE A 117 -1.78 5.03 -10.54
N LEU A 118 -2.12 5.93 -11.45
CA LEU A 118 -1.18 6.45 -12.45
C LEU A 118 -0.24 7.48 -11.81
N ALA A 119 0.96 7.60 -12.40
CA ALA A 119 1.95 8.58 -11.97
C ALA A 119 1.42 10.01 -12.07
N GLY A 120 1.54 10.78 -11.01
CA GLY A 120 1.04 12.14 -10.92
C GLY A 120 1.97 13.09 -10.14
N PRO A 121 1.74 14.40 -10.24
CA PRO A 121 2.51 15.38 -9.48
C PRO A 121 2.23 15.33 -7.97
N ASP A 122 1.12 14.71 -7.58
CA ASP A 122 0.63 14.60 -6.20
C ASP A 122 1.17 13.35 -5.47
N ASP A 123 2.06 12.60 -6.13
CA ASP A 123 2.63 11.39 -5.56
C ASP A 123 3.53 11.72 -4.37
N ILE A 124 3.54 10.83 -3.39
CA ILE A 124 4.35 10.99 -2.19
C ILE A 124 5.57 10.08 -2.30
N TYR A 125 6.75 10.67 -2.28
CA TYR A 125 8.02 9.95 -2.33
C TYR A 125 8.27 9.16 -1.05
N VAL A 126 8.68 7.90 -1.21
CA VAL A 126 9.08 6.98 -0.14
C VAL A 126 10.54 6.58 -0.33
N SER A 127 11.35 6.80 0.69
CA SER A 127 12.77 6.52 0.62
C SER A 127 13.10 5.03 0.69
N PRO A 128 14.22 4.57 0.07
CA PRO A 128 14.66 3.18 0.18
C PRO A 128 14.89 2.71 1.61
N SER A 129 15.28 3.63 2.51
CA SER A 129 15.48 3.33 3.93
C SER A 129 14.18 2.99 4.66
N GLN A 130 13.07 3.70 4.33
CA GLN A 130 11.75 3.40 4.87
C GLN A 130 11.21 2.09 4.33
N ILE A 131 11.35 1.85 3.01
CA ILE A 131 10.95 0.60 2.37
C ILE A 131 11.61 -0.60 3.05
N ARG A 132 12.93 -0.56 3.25
CA ARG A 132 13.66 -1.64 3.94
C ARG A 132 13.31 -1.75 5.41
N ARG A 133 13.15 -0.61 6.12
CA ARG A 133 12.88 -0.60 7.56
C ARG A 133 11.56 -1.28 7.91
N PHE A 134 10.51 -1.02 7.13
CA PHE A 134 9.16 -1.52 7.38
C PHE A 134 8.78 -2.73 6.51
N ASN A 135 9.74 -3.26 5.74
CA ASN A 135 9.52 -4.39 4.81
C ASN A 135 8.34 -4.13 3.86
N LEU A 136 8.30 -2.90 3.29
CA LEU A 136 7.24 -2.49 2.38
C LEU A 136 7.39 -3.15 1.01
N ARG A 137 6.25 -3.42 0.39
CA ARG A 137 6.16 -4.00 -0.95
C ARG A 137 5.25 -3.16 -1.85
N THR A 138 5.43 -3.30 -3.16
CA THR A 138 4.48 -2.74 -4.12
C THR A 138 3.10 -3.32 -3.87
N GLY A 139 2.09 -2.43 -3.79
CA GLY A 139 0.72 -2.78 -3.45
C GLY A 139 0.36 -2.57 -1.97
N ASP A 140 1.33 -2.32 -1.08
CA ASP A 140 1.02 -1.97 0.31
C ASP A 140 0.34 -0.58 0.37
N THR A 141 -0.74 -0.47 1.10
CA THR A 141 -1.35 0.82 1.45
C THR A 141 -0.60 1.40 2.64
N VAL A 142 -0.05 2.59 2.48
CA VAL A 142 0.75 3.26 3.50
C VAL A 142 0.13 4.60 3.85
N THR A 143 -0.10 4.82 5.15
CA THR A 143 -0.55 6.09 5.72
C THR A 143 0.55 6.67 6.57
N GLY A 144 0.77 7.98 6.47
CA GLY A 144 1.80 8.59 7.28
C GLY A 144 1.89 10.11 7.19
N MET A 145 2.77 10.64 8.01
CA MET A 145 3.10 12.07 8.01
C MET A 145 4.00 12.39 6.83
N ILE A 146 3.66 13.44 6.10
CA ILE A 146 4.39 13.90 4.92
C ILE A 146 4.92 15.32 5.12
N ARG A 147 5.89 15.70 4.31
CA ARG A 147 6.40 17.07 4.23
C ARG A 147 6.29 17.61 2.81
N PRO A 148 6.13 18.91 2.66
CA PRO A 148 6.19 19.55 1.34
C PRO A 148 7.59 19.40 0.71
N PRO A 149 7.65 19.47 -0.62
CA PRO A 149 8.93 19.45 -1.33
C PRO A 149 9.78 20.66 -0.96
N LYS A 150 11.09 20.45 -0.90
CA LYS A 150 12.09 21.52 -0.81
C LYS A 150 12.30 22.16 -2.17
N ASP A 151 13.07 23.26 -2.22
CA ASP A 151 13.27 24.03 -3.47
C ASP A 151 13.83 23.23 -4.65
N SER A 152 14.53 22.10 -4.39
CA SER A 152 15.05 21.18 -5.42
C SER A 152 14.22 19.92 -5.64
N GLU A 153 13.16 19.73 -4.87
CA GLU A 153 12.31 18.53 -4.92
C GLU A 153 10.99 18.83 -5.61
N ARG A 154 10.41 17.84 -6.28
CA ARG A 154 9.13 17.98 -6.98
C ARG A 154 7.95 17.38 -6.21
N TYR A 155 8.20 16.39 -5.37
CA TYR A 155 7.18 15.59 -4.72
C TYR A 155 7.15 15.81 -3.20
N PHE A 156 6.00 15.62 -2.61
CA PHE A 156 5.91 15.45 -1.16
C PHE A 156 6.75 14.24 -0.74
N ALA A 157 7.24 14.23 0.47
CA ALA A 157 8.05 13.13 0.96
C ALA A 157 7.50 12.58 2.28
N LEU A 158 7.40 11.27 2.38
CA LEU A 158 6.98 10.58 3.59
C LEU A 158 8.05 10.77 4.69
N LEU A 159 7.64 11.33 5.83
CA LEU A 159 8.49 11.52 7.00
C LEU A 159 8.42 10.35 7.97
N LYS A 160 7.20 9.97 8.31
CA LYS A 160 6.92 8.93 9.30
C LYS A 160 5.77 8.06 8.81
N VAL A 161 5.97 6.76 8.83
CA VAL A 161 4.90 5.78 8.57
C VAL A 161 4.07 5.66 9.83
N SER A 162 2.76 5.86 9.72
CA SER A 162 1.78 5.69 10.78
C SER A 162 1.13 4.32 10.74
N GLU A 163 0.72 3.90 9.54
CA GLU A 163 0.05 2.61 9.30
C GLU A 163 0.53 1.99 7.99
N VAL A 164 0.48 0.68 7.93
CA VAL A 164 0.72 -0.13 6.71
C VAL A 164 -0.38 -1.18 6.63
N ASN A 165 -1.16 -1.16 5.55
CA ASN A 165 -2.32 -2.04 5.35
C ASN A 165 -3.31 -1.98 6.53
N PHE A 166 -3.54 -0.77 7.08
CA PHE A 166 -4.45 -0.50 8.22
C PHE A 166 -3.99 -1.11 9.55
N GLU A 167 -2.74 -1.53 9.65
CA GLU A 167 -2.12 -2.06 10.86
C GLU A 167 -0.93 -1.22 11.30
N SER A 168 -0.47 -1.45 12.53
CA SER A 168 0.75 -0.80 13.01
C SER A 168 1.97 -1.22 12.17
N PRO A 169 2.95 -0.33 11.94
CA PRO A 169 4.11 -0.66 11.12
C PRO A 169 4.95 -1.82 11.69
N GLU A 170 4.91 -2.02 12.99
CA GLU A 170 5.60 -3.12 13.66
C GLU A 170 4.94 -4.46 13.35
N THR A 171 3.61 -4.53 13.39
CA THR A 171 2.82 -5.72 13.01
C THR A 171 3.02 -6.04 11.52
N ALA A 172 2.87 -5.02 10.67
CA ALA A 172 3.02 -5.15 9.23
C ALA A 172 4.43 -5.62 8.82
N LYS A 173 5.47 -5.25 9.58
CA LYS A 173 6.84 -5.72 9.34
C LYS A 173 7.01 -7.23 9.51
N ALA A 174 6.24 -7.83 10.41
CA ALA A 174 6.27 -9.27 10.69
C ALA A 174 5.43 -10.10 9.71
N LYS A 175 4.82 -9.47 8.69
CA LYS A 175 3.97 -10.15 7.71
C LYS A 175 4.71 -11.28 7.00
N ILE A 176 4.00 -12.40 6.84
CA ILE A 176 4.48 -13.52 6.03
C ILE A 176 4.22 -13.19 4.57
N LEU A 177 5.26 -13.29 3.74
CA LEU A 177 5.13 -13.08 2.30
C LEU A 177 4.36 -14.24 1.67
N PHE A 178 3.53 -13.91 0.66
CA PHE A 178 2.73 -14.91 -0.05
C PHE A 178 3.60 -16.04 -0.64
N GLU A 179 4.77 -15.71 -1.16
CA GLU A 179 5.71 -16.68 -1.73
C GLU A 179 6.27 -17.68 -0.69
N ASN A 180 6.20 -17.33 0.60
CA ASN A 180 6.68 -18.18 1.70
C ASN A 180 5.57 -19.04 2.31
N LEU A 181 4.32 -18.91 1.82
CA LEU A 181 3.22 -19.74 2.27
C LEU A 181 3.36 -21.16 1.73
N THR A 182 3.05 -22.16 2.56
CA THR A 182 3.01 -23.55 2.12
C THR A 182 1.79 -23.79 1.23
N PRO A 183 1.95 -24.18 -0.04
CA PRO A 183 0.81 -24.48 -0.91
C PRO A 183 0.10 -25.75 -0.45
N LEU A 184 -1.20 -25.67 -0.31
CA LEU A 184 -2.06 -26.80 0.02
C LEU A 184 -3.04 -27.07 -1.11
N PHE A 185 -3.56 -28.32 -1.19
CA PHE A 185 -4.72 -28.60 -2.02
C PHE A 185 -5.96 -27.94 -1.41
N PRO A 186 -6.95 -27.54 -2.24
CA PRO A 186 -8.22 -27.00 -1.74
C PRO A 186 -8.97 -28.06 -0.92
N ASP A 187 -8.96 -27.93 0.40
CA ASP A 187 -9.60 -28.82 1.37
C ASP A 187 -10.92 -28.23 1.92
N GLU A 188 -11.09 -26.91 1.85
CA GLU A 188 -12.33 -26.24 2.20
C GLU A 188 -13.19 -26.00 0.96
N ARG A 189 -14.39 -26.56 0.96
CA ARG A 189 -15.33 -26.42 -0.15
C ARG A 189 -16.06 -25.09 -0.12
N LEU A 190 -16.17 -24.44 -1.27
CA LEU A 190 -17.10 -23.34 -1.51
C LEU A 190 -18.44 -23.90 -1.98
N THR A 191 -19.44 -23.88 -1.11
CA THR A 191 -20.79 -24.33 -1.46
C THR A 191 -21.50 -23.27 -2.27
N LEU A 192 -21.98 -23.62 -3.46
CA LEU A 192 -22.69 -22.71 -4.36
C LEU A 192 -24.22 -22.86 -4.30
N GLU A 193 -24.71 -23.92 -3.70
CA GLU A 193 -26.15 -24.11 -3.43
C GLU A 193 -26.55 -23.17 -2.27
N LYS A 194 -27.58 -22.33 -2.48
CA LYS A 194 -28.11 -21.40 -1.46
C LYS A 194 -29.19 -22.04 -0.57
N GLY A 195 -29.70 -23.22 -0.95
CA GLY A 195 -30.68 -23.95 -0.17
C GLY A 195 -32.09 -23.38 -0.20
N ASN A 196 -32.38 -22.41 -1.08
CA ASN A 196 -33.68 -21.75 -1.17
C ASN A 196 -34.72 -22.55 -2.00
N GLY A 197 -34.31 -23.64 -2.63
CA GLY A 197 -35.17 -24.52 -3.45
C GLY A 197 -35.65 -23.88 -4.75
N SER A 198 -35.16 -22.72 -5.13
CA SER A 198 -35.54 -22.04 -6.37
C SER A 198 -34.87 -22.66 -7.59
N THR A 199 -35.46 -22.42 -8.79
CA THR A 199 -34.84 -22.83 -10.05
C THR A 199 -33.54 -22.11 -10.34
N GLU A 200 -33.34 -20.95 -9.75
CA GLU A 200 -32.08 -20.18 -9.84
C GLU A 200 -30.94 -20.86 -9.10
N ASP A 201 -31.25 -21.59 -8.03
CA ASP A 201 -30.30 -22.34 -7.23
C ASP A 201 -29.82 -23.64 -7.92
N LEU A 202 -30.50 -24.06 -8.97
CA LEU A 202 -30.17 -25.28 -9.69
C LEU A 202 -28.77 -25.26 -10.30
N THR A 203 -28.31 -24.10 -10.77
CA THR A 203 -26.98 -23.93 -11.34
C THR A 203 -25.89 -24.19 -10.30
N GLY A 204 -26.00 -23.58 -9.12
CA GLY A 204 -25.06 -23.79 -8.00
C GLY A 204 -25.02 -25.25 -7.57
N ARG A 205 -26.19 -25.87 -7.44
CA ARG A 205 -26.33 -27.27 -7.04
C ARG A 205 -25.73 -28.26 -8.06
N ILE A 206 -25.88 -27.98 -9.36
CA ILE A 206 -25.27 -28.82 -10.42
C ILE A 206 -23.75 -28.70 -10.36
N ILE A 207 -23.21 -27.49 -10.19
CA ILE A 207 -21.77 -27.29 -10.07
C ILE A 207 -21.25 -28.02 -8.83
N ASP A 208 -21.92 -27.89 -7.70
CA ASP A 208 -21.55 -28.54 -6.45
C ASP A 208 -21.49 -30.07 -6.55
N LEU A 209 -22.33 -30.66 -7.40
CA LEU A 209 -22.35 -32.10 -7.63
C LEU A 209 -21.33 -32.57 -8.67
N CYS A 210 -21.19 -31.83 -9.78
CA CYS A 210 -20.39 -32.25 -10.92
C CYS A 210 -18.98 -31.71 -10.96
N ALA A 211 -18.74 -30.50 -10.40
CA ALA A 211 -17.50 -29.82 -10.44
C ALA A 211 -17.31 -28.96 -9.17
N PRO A 212 -17.22 -29.56 -7.97
CA PRO A 212 -17.09 -28.82 -6.71
C PRO A 212 -15.86 -27.95 -6.72
N ILE A 213 -15.98 -26.75 -6.14
CA ILE A 213 -14.93 -25.73 -6.07
C ILE A 213 -14.53 -25.55 -4.62
N GLY A 214 -13.23 -25.48 -4.36
CA GLY A 214 -12.67 -25.19 -3.03
C GLY A 214 -11.96 -23.85 -2.96
N LYS A 215 -11.74 -23.35 -1.75
CA LYS A 215 -10.96 -22.13 -1.50
C LYS A 215 -9.56 -22.26 -2.06
N GLY A 216 -9.09 -21.28 -2.83
CA GLY A 216 -7.79 -21.29 -3.49
C GLY A 216 -7.74 -22.07 -4.82
N GLN A 217 -8.81 -22.71 -5.23
CA GLN A 217 -8.87 -23.47 -6.49
C GLN A 217 -8.93 -22.53 -7.70
N ARG A 218 -8.23 -22.93 -8.79
CA ARG A 218 -8.40 -22.31 -10.10
C ARG A 218 -9.46 -23.05 -10.89
N GLY A 219 -10.44 -22.31 -11.38
CA GLY A 219 -11.49 -22.83 -12.26
C GLY A 219 -11.44 -22.14 -13.62
N LEU A 220 -11.76 -22.85 -14.68
CA LEU A 220 -11.93 -22.31 -16.02
C LEU A 220 -13.36 -22.58 -16.49
N LEU A 221 -14.08 -21.50 -16.85
CA LEU A 221 -15.42 -21.56 -17.37
C LEU A 221 -15.38 -21.30 -18.89
N VAL A 222 -15.56 -22.35 -19.67
CA VAL A 222 -15.56 -22.29 -21.13
C VAL A 222 -16.99 -22.43 -21.63
N ALA A 223 -17.46 -21.43 -22.37
CA ALA A 223 -18.79 -21.42 -22.93
C ALA A 223 -18.78 -20.71 -24.29
N PRO A 224 -19.57 -21.17 -25.26
CA PRO A 224 -19.78 -20.44 -26.51
C PRO A 224 -20.48 -19.11 -26.25
N PRO A 225 -20.42 -18.15 -27.20
CA PRO A 225 -21.12 -16.88 -27.05
C PRO A 225 -22.63 -17.10 -26.80
N LYS A 226 -23.21 -16.28 -25.90
CA LYS A 226 -24.65 -16.31 -25.53
C LYS A 226 -25.13 -17.59 -24.83
N ALA A 227 -24.22 -18.40 -24.27
CA ALA A 227 -24.58 -19.62 -23.54
C ALA A 227 -24.78 -19.41 -22.02
N GLY A 228 -24.83 -18.15 -21.55
CA GLY A 228 -25.08 -17.85 -20.15
C GLY A 228 -23.83 -17.81 -19.26
N LYS A 229 -22.63 -17.66 -19.84
CA LYS A 229 -21.35 -17.52 -19.07
C LYS A 229 -21.46 -16.46 -17.96
N THR A 230 -21.88 -15.26 -18.30
CA THR A 230 -21.98 -14.12 -17.38
C THR A 230 -23.00 -14.40 -16.26
N ILE A 231 -24.17 -14.99 -16.61
CA ILE A 231 -25.19 -15.35 -15.62
C ILE A 231 -24.65 -16.40 -14.63
N MET A 232 -23.93 -17.40 -15.15
CA MET A 232 -23.29 -18.40 -14.28
C MET A 232 -22.25 -17.77 -13.33
N MET A 233 -21.41 -16.88 -13.82
CA MET A 233 -20.44 -16.18 -13.00
C MET A 233 -21.10 -15.31 -11.92
N GLN A 234 -22.17 -14.59 -12.26
CA GLN A 234 -22.97 -13.82 -11.31
C GLN A 234 -23.59 -14.72 -10.23
N SER A 235 -24.19 -15.84 -10.63
CA SER A 235 -24.78 -16.80 -9.70
C SER A 235 -23.74 -17.38 -8.74
N MET A 236 -22.55 -17.72 -9.24
CA MET A 236 -21.45 -18.22 -8.43
C MET A 236 -20.96 -17.14 -7.44
N ALA A 237 -20.74 -15.91 -7.90
CA ALA A 237 -20.30 -14.82 -7.04
C ALA A 237 -21.31 -14.53 -5.93
N GLN A 238 -22.61 -14.45 -6.26
CA GLN A 238 -23.68 -14.27 -5.27
C GLN A 238 -23.76 -15.43 -4.26
N ALA A 239 -23.56 -16.66 -4.72
CA ALA A 239 -23.57 -17.82 -3.84
C ALA A 239 -22.38 -17.79 -2.86
N ILE A 240 -21.19 -17.42 -3.35
CA ILE A 240 -20.01 -17.29 -2.50
C ILE A 240 -20.20 -16.18 -1.46
N ILE A 241 -20.68 -15.00 -1.84
CA ILE A 241 -21.00 -13.90 -0.90
C ILE A 241 -21.97 -14.36 0.18
N SER A 242 -23.03 -15.10 -0.23
CA SER A 242 -24.08 -15.53 0.69
C SER A 242 -23.62 -16.62 1.66
N ASN A 243 -22.86 -17.59 1.17
CA ASN A 243 -22.48 -18.77 1.94
C ASN A 243 -21.13 -18.63 2.66
N ASN A 244 -20.24 -17.73 2.19
CA ASN A 244 -18.90 -17.54 2.71
C ASN A 244 -18.62 -16.02 2.89
N PRO A 245 -19.26 -15.37 3.87
CA PRO A 245 -19.14 -13.91 4.06
C PRO A 245 -17.72 -13.46 4.44
N GLU A 246 -16.86 -14.38 4.84
CA GLU A 246 -15.44 -14.13 5.10
C GLU A 246 -14.62 -13.94 3.81
N CYS A 247 -15.15 -14.35 2.66
CA CYS A 247 -14.45 -14.27 1.38
C CYS A 247 -14.57 -12.87 0.81
N TYR A 248 -13.42 -12.25 0.49
CA TYR A 248 -13.37 -11.01 -0.28
C TYR A 248 -13.40 -11.32 -1.77
N ILE A 249 -14.38 -10.78 -2.49
CA ILE A 249 -14.57 -11.04 -3.92
C ILE A 249 -14.02 -9.87 -4.74
N ILE A 250 -13.15 -10.21 -5.70
CA ILE A 250 -12.65 -9.27 -6.69
C ILE A 250 -13.11 -9.72 -8.06
N VAL A 251 -13.86 -8.87 -8.77
CA VAL A 251 -14.32 -9.12 -10.14
C VAL A 251 -13.49 -8.26 -11.09
N LEU A 252 -12.64 -8.91 -11.90
CA LEU A 252 -11.86 -8.24 -12.94
C LEU A 252 -12.53 -8.48 -14.30
N LEU A 253 -13.02 -7.39 -14.90
CA LEU A 253 -13.66 -7.40 -16.22
C LEU A 253 -12.73 -6.77 -17.25
N ILE A 254 -12.28 -7.55 -18.22
CA ILE A 254 -11.37 -7.10 -19.27
C ILE A 254 -12.11 -7.14 -20.60
N ASP A 255 -12.25 -5.98 -21.26
CA ASP A 255 -12.86 -5.83 -22.57
C ASP A 255 -14.31 -6.34 -22.64
N GLU A 256 -15.03 -6.30 -21.51
CA GLU A 256 -16.46 -6.67 -21.43
C GLU A 256 -17.34 -5.49 -21.84
N ARG A 257 -18.58 -5.82 -22.25
CA ARG A 257 -19.54 -4.81 -22.68
C ARG A 257 -20.01 -3.94 -21.52
N PRO A 258 -20.27 -2.63 -21.73
CA PRO A 258 -20.70 -1.73 -20.65
C PRO A 258 -21.94 -2.18 -19.89
N GLU A 259 -22.92 -2.81 -20.62
CA GLU A 259 -24.13 -3.37 -20.02
C GLU A 259 -23.82 -4.53 -19.07
N GLU A 260 -22.89 -5.41 -19.43
CA GLU A 260 -22.47 -6.55 -18.60
C GLU A 260 -21.71 -6.09 -17.36
N VAL A 261 -20.87 -5.05 -17.48
CA VAL A 261 -20.18 -4.42 -16.35
C VAL A 261 -21.19 -3.85 -15.34
N THR A 262 -22.19 -3.10 -15.85
CA THR A 262 -23.23 -2.51 -15.01
C THR A 262 -24.07 -3.57 -14.30
N GLU A 263 -24.41 -4.63 -15.01
CA GLU A 263 -25.20 -5.74 -14.44
C GLU A 263 -24.41 -6.51 -13.37
N MET A 264 -23.13 -6.78 -13.62
CA MET A 264 -22.25 -7.41 -12.63
C MET A 264 -22.13 -6.53 -11.37
N GLN A 265 -21.93 -5.23 -11.54
CA GLN A 265 -21.84 -4.29 -10.44
C GLN A 265 -23.10 -4.24 -9.58
N ARG A 266 -24.30 -4.34 -10.21
CA ARG A 266 -25.57 -4.35 -9.49
C ARG A 266 -25.85 -5.69 -8.77
N SER A 267 -25.30 -6.78 -9.30
CA SER A 267 -25.59 -8.12 -8.78
C SER A 267 -24.64 -8.58 -7.69
N VAL A 268 -23.42 -8.02 -7.64
CA VAL A 268 -22.33 -8.47 -6.77
C VAL A 268 -21.84 -7.34 -5.84
N GLY A 269 -22.16 -6.06 -6.15
CA GLY A 269 -21.74 -4.88 -5.40
C GLY A 269 -22.54 -4.59 -4.15
#